data_def9c34e1da9b56b059682d02fb0605a
#
_entry.id   def9c34e1da9b56b059682d02fb0605a
#
_cell.length_a   1.000
_cell.length_b   1.000
_cell.length_c   1.000
_cell.angle_alpha   90.00
_cell.angle_beta   90.00
_cell.angle_gamma   90.00
#
_symmetry.space_group_name_H-M   'P 1'
#
loop_
_entity.id
_entity.type
_entity.pdbx_description
1 polymer ?
#
loop_
_entity_poly.entity_id
_entity_poly.type
_entity_poly.pdbx_seq_one_letter_code
_entity_poly.pdbx_strand_id
1 'polypeptide(L)'
;MTALSARTRAIAGSLAGLAIVAGATGVAAAQTAPAQAVAVRAPQAVVQTGVLSADAALKIADAVQKEAVKQGQRVTVVIVDRSGATRLVLKGDGAGPQTEESARRKAFTAVSFGKATSELAKGASGDGPTIADIPGTLFLGGGVPVASGGAPIAGIGVGGAPGGDIDEAIARAGLKAVAGQLG
;
A
#
# COMPACT_ATOMS: atom_id res chain seq x y z
N MET A 1 25.43 37.39 -29.64
CA MET A 1 24.26 37.43 -30.53
C MET A 1 23.13 36.72 -29.79
N THR A 2 22.44 37.35 -28.92
CA THR A 2 21.19 38.15 -28.93
C THR A 2 20.06 37.57 -29.73
N ALA A 3 19.01 37.08 -29.06
CA ALA A 3 17.59 37.21 -29.38
C ALA A 3 16.78 36.50 -28.30
N LEU A 4 16.03 37.07 -27.61
CA LEU A 4 14.88 37.96 -27.48
C LEU A 4 13.61 37.16 -27.12
N SER A 5 13.19 37.39 -25.91
CA SER A 5 11.94 37.00 -25.25
C SER A 5 10.74 37.73 -25.89
N ALA A 6 9.61 37.04 -26.07
CA ALA A 6 8.31 37.67 -26.32
C ALA A 6 7.33 37.31 -25.19
N ARG A 7 7.05 38.29 -24.34
CA ARG A 7 5.96 38.24 -23.35
C ARG A 7 4.72 38.88 -23.97
N THR A 8 3.64 38.14 -24.12
CA THR A 8 2.33 38.72 -24.50
C THR A 8 1.53 39.04 -23.23
N ARG A 9 1.28 40.33 -23.02
CA ARG A 9 0.38 40.86 -21.98
C ARG A 9 -1.03 41.03 -22.58
N ALA A 10 -2.03 40.41 -21.97
CA ALA A 10 -3.43 40.68 -22.25
C ALA A 10 -3.92 41.86 -21.39
N ILE A 11 -4.51 42.84 -22.05
CA ILE A 11 -5.05 44.07 -21.46
C ILE A 11 -6.53 43.83 -21.12
N ALA A 12 -6.91 44.04 -19.87
CA ALA A 12 -8.31 44.05 -19.43
C ALA A 12 -8.94 45.42 -19.76
N GLY A 13 -9.98 45.42 -20.56
CA GLY A 13 -10.79 46.60 -20.84
C GLY A 13 -12.02 46.62 -19.96
N SER A 14 -12.12 47.63 -19.07
CA SER A 14 -13.33 47.96 -18.31
C SER A 14 -14.27 48.80 -19.17
N LEU A 15 -15.54 48.41 -19.29
CA LEU A 15 -16.62 49.27 -19.76
C LEU A 15 -17.67 49.41 -18.66
N ALA A 16 -17.79 50.62 -18.15
CA ALA A 16 -18.87 51.05 -17.26
C ALA A 16 -20.12 51.34 -18.11
N GLY A 17 -21.22 50.74 -17.77
CA GLY A 17 -22.53 50.95 -18.39
C GLY A 17 -23.60 51.24 -17.33
N LEU A 18 -24.26 52.29 -17.52
CA LEU A 18 -25.22 53.07 -16.73
C LEU A 18 -26.47 52.27 -16.31
N ALA A 19 -26.88 52.45 -15.07
CA ALA A 19 -28.09 51.90 -14.49
C ALA A 19 -29.38 52.56 -15.00
N ILE A 20 -30.36 51.77 -15.38
CA ILE A 20 -31.78 52.19 -15.47
C ILE A 20 -32.58 51.32 -14.51
N VAL A 21 -33.16 51.96 -13.50
CA VAL A 21 -34.09 51.33 -12.55
C VAL A 21 -35.46 51.28 -13.19
N ALA A 22 -35.96 50.09 -13.46
CA ALA A 22 -37.37 49.86 -13.72
C ALA A 22 -37.81 48.69 -12.80
N GLY A 23 -38.72 49.01 -11.88
CA GLY A 23 -39.30 48.06 -10.96
C GLY A 23 -40.18 47.00 -11.69
N ALA A 24 -39.90 45.74 -11.43
CA ALA A 24 -40.84 44.68 -11.75
C ALA A 24 -40.75 43.61 -10.66
N THR A 25 -41.88 43.26 -10.09
CA THR A 25 -42.09 42.23 -9.10
C THR A 25 -41.51 40.89 -9.61
N GLY A 26 -40.34 40.52 -9.11
CA GLY A 26 -39.63 39.31 -9.48
C GLY A 26 -40.16 38.11 -8.72
N VAL A 27 -40.79 37.20 -9.40
CA VAL A 27 -40.99 35.79 -8.94
C VAL A 27 -39.61 35.18 -8.84
N ALA A 28 -39.18 34.79 -7.63
CA ALA A 28 -37.92 34.08 -7.40
C ALA A 28 -38.03 32.71 -8.07
N ALA A 29 -37.49 32.58 -9.28
CA ALA A 29 -37.26 31.27 -9.88
C ALA A 29 -36.14 30.58 -9.10
N ALA A 30 -36.49 29.57 -8.32
CA ALA A 30 -35.52 28.67 -7.73
C ALA A 30 -34.72 28.01 -8.87
N GLN A 31 -33.47 28.43 -9.04
CA GLN A 31 -32.54 27.76 -9.95
C GLN A 31 -32.18 26.41 -9.31
N THR A 32 -32.84 25.36 -9.74
CA THR A 32 -32.40 24.01 -9.49
C THR A 32 -31.05 23.82 -10.15
N ALA A 33 -29.99 23.76 -9.35
CA ALA A 33 -28.68 23.37 -9.85
C ALA A 33 -28.80 22.02 -10.58
N PRO A 34 -28.21 21.89 -11.78
CA PRO A 34 -28.27 20.60 -12.48
C PRO A 34 -27.61 19.55 -11.59
N ALA A 35 -28.36 18.49 -11.28
CA ALA A 35 -27.81 17.32 -10.61
C ALA A 35 -26.63 16.82 -11.47
N GLN A 36 -25.43 16.87 -10.92
CA GLN A 36 -24.26 16.31 -11.58
C GLN A 36 -24.53 14.81 -11.74
N ALA A 37 -24.79 14.37 -12.95
CA ALA A 37 -24.90 12.96 -13.27
C ALA A 37 -23.57 12.31 -12.90
N VAL A 38 -23.60 11.40 -11.92
CA VAL A 38 -22.45 10.55 -11.61
C VAL A 38 -22.21 9.74 -12.88
N ALA A 39 -21.12 10.07 -13.59
CA ALA A 39 -20.71 9.34 -14.77
C ALA A 39 -20.39 7.91 -14.34
N VAL A 40 -21.27 6.98 -14.62
CA VAL A 40 -21.01 5.55 -14.47
C VAL A 40 -19.88 5.22 -15.45
N ARG A 41 -18.67 5.02 -14.91
CA ARG A 41 -17.52 4.67 -15.72
C ARG A 41 -17.78 3.32 -16.40
N ALA A 42 -17.68 3.28 -17.72
CA ALA A 42 -17.85 2.04 -18.48
C ALA A 42 -16.87 0.97 -17.97
N PRO A 43 -17.25 -0.31 -17.91
CA PRO A 43 -16.37 -1.39 -17.53
C PRO A 43 -15.10 -1.37 -18.37
N GLN A 44 -13.93 -1.36 -17.71
CA GLN A 44 -12.63 -1.42 -18.38
C GLN A 44 -12.11 -2.86 -18.36
N ALA A 45 -11.74 -3.38 -19.52
CA ALA A 45 -11.11 -4.71 -19.64
C ALA A 45 -9.67 -4.72 -19.05
N VAL A 46 -9.06 -3.54 -18.90
CA VAL A 46 -7.72 -3.36 -18.34
C VAL A 46 -7.82 -2.45 -17.11
N VAL A 47 -7.27 -2.89 -15.99
CA VAL A 47 -7.19 -2.11 -14.75
C VAL A 47 -5.72 -1.85 -14.40
N GLN A 48 -5.47 -0.68 -13.80
CA GLN A 48 -4.16 -0.34 -13.25
C GLN A 48 -4.08 -0.86 -11.81
N THR A 49 -3.00 -1.55 -11.48
CA THR A 49 -2.75 -2.03 -10.12
C THR A 49 -1.47 -1.39 -9.57
N GLY A 50 -1.53 -0.97 -8.30
CA GLY A 50 -0.36 -0.51 -7.58
C GLY A 50 0.58 -1.68 -7.28
N VAL A 51 1.88 -1.46 -7.49
CA VAL A 51 2.93 -2.43 -7.12
C VAL A 51 3.99 -1.74 -6.27
N LEU A 52 4.56 -2.49 -5.31
CA LEU A 52 5.68 -2.01 -4.53
C LEU A 52 6.91 -1.87 -5.45
N SER A 53 7.56 -0.69 -5.45
CA SER A 53 8.76 -0.48 -6.26
C SER A 53 9.94 -1.32 -5.76
N ALA A 54 10.91 -1.61 -6.63
CA ALA A 54 12.12 -2.33 -6.26
C ALA A 54 12.93 -1.59 -5.18
N ASP A 55 13.03 -0.26 -5.29
CA ASP A 55 13.71 0.57 -4.28
C ASP A 55 13.04 0.49 -2.91
N ALA A 56 11.70 0.49 -2.86
CA ALA A 56 10.97 0.32 -1.60
C ALA A 56 11.19 -1.09 -1.03
N ALA A 57 11.20 -2.12 -1.86
CA ALA A 57 11.48 -3.48 -1.43
C ALA A 57 12.90 -3.61 -0.83
N LEU A 58 13.90 -3.00 -1.45
CA LEU A 58 15.27 -2.97 -0.92
C LEU A 58 15.37 -2.21 0.41
N LYS A 59 14.69 -1.05 0.54
CA LYS A 59 14.65 -0.29 1.80
C LYS A 59 14.00 -1.09 2.93
N ILE A 60 12.91 -1.81 2.64
CA ILE A 60 12.26 -2.70 3.60
C ILE A 60 13.23 -3.78 4.05
N ALA A 61 13.89 -4.47 3.12
CA ALA A 61 14.79 -5.58 3.44
C ALA A 61 16.00 -5.11 4.26
N ASP A 62 16.58 -3.97 3.92
CA ASP A 62 17.67 -3.35 4.68
C ASP A 62 17.24 -3.01 6.12
N ALA A 63 16.06 -2.38 6.28
CA ALA A 63 15.53 -2.04 7.59
C ALA A 63 15.22 -3.28 8.45
N VAL A 64 14.68 -4.34 7.82
CA VAL A 64 14.44 -5.64 8.49
C VAL A 64 15.75 -6.23 9.00
N GLN A 65 16.80 -6.30 8.17
CA GLN A 65 18.07 -6.87 8.57
C GLN A 65 18.76 -6.03 9.66
N LYS A 66 18.71 -4.71 9.56
CA LYS A 66 19.23 -3.82 10.60
C LYS A 66 18.53 -4.03 11.94
N GLU A 67 17.20 -4.15 11.94
CA GLU A 67 16.45 -4.40 13.17
C GLU A 67 16.74 -5.80 13.71
N ALA A 68 16.87 -6.82 12.85
CA ALA A 68 17.22 -8.18 13.25
C ALA A 68 18.60 -8.22 13.94
N VAL A 69 19.60 -7.57 13.36
CA VAL A 69 20.94 -7.46 13.96
C VAL A 69 20.88 -6.78 15.32
N LYS A 70 20.15 -5.67 15.43
CA LYS A 70 19.96 -4.93 16.69
C LYS A 70 19.34 -5.80 17.78
N GLN A 71 18.42 -6.72 17.41
CA GLN A 71 17.79 -7.67 18.33
C GLN A 71 18.56 -8.99 18.47
N GLY A 72 19.74 -9.14 17.86
CA GLY A 72 20.53 -10.37 17.89
C GLY A 72 19.90 -11.54 17.17
N GLN A 73 19.00 -11.30 16.21
CA GLN A 73 18.26 -12.32 15.48
C GLN A 73 18.89 -12.59 14.11
N ARG A 74 18.76 -13.86 13.66
CA ARG A 74 19.24 -14.33 12.35
C ARG A 74 18.03 -14.73 11.50
N VAL A 75 17.55 -13.82 10.68
CA VAL A 75 16.28 -13.97 9.97
C VAL A 75 16.44 -13.91 8.45
N THR A 76 15.48 -14.47 7.75
CA THR A 76 15.24 -14.21 6.33
C THR A 76 14.04 -13.29 6.19
N VAL A 77 14.13 -12.29 5.34
CA VAL A 77 13.00 -11.49 4.88
C VAL A 77 12.65 -11.89 3.46
N VAL A 78 11.35 -12.06 3.21
CA VAL A 78 10.77 -12.27 1.88
C VAL A 78 9.70 -11.23 1.63
N ILE A 79 9.71 -10.65 0.45
CA ILE A 79 8.66 -9.73 -0.02
C ILE A 79 7.97 -10.38 -1.20
N VAL A 80 6.65 -10.47 -1.14
CA VAL A 80 5.79 -10.94 -2.24
C VAL A 80 4.88 -9.81 -2.70
N ASP A 81 4.51 -9.80 -3.99
CA ASP A 81 3.53 -8.86 -4.51
C ASP A 81 2.08 -9.34 -4.31
N ARG A 82 1.11 -8.56 -4.76
CA ARG A 82 -0.32 -8.88 -4.62
C ARG A 82 -0.72 -10.18 -5.32
N SER A 83 0.02 -10.63 -6.33
CA SER A 83 -0.22 -11.90 -7.02
C SER A 83 0.36 -13.11 -6.28
N GLY A 84 1.14 -12.88 -5.22
CA GLY A 84 1.87 -13.90 -4.48
C GLY A 84 3.25 -14.21 -5.06
N ALA A 85 3.67 -13.52 -6.12
CA ALA A 85 4.99 -13.69 -6.70
C ALA A 85 6.07 -13.05 -5.81
N THR A 86 7.18 -13.78 -5.62
CA THR A 86 8.31 -13.30 -4.84
C THR A 86 9.02 -12.16 -5.57
N ARG A 87 9.16 -11.03 -4.89
CA ARG A 87 9.84 -9.83 -5.38
C ARG A 87 11.26 -9.71 -4.86
N LEU A 88 11.49 -10.15 -3.62
CA LEU A 88 12.79 -10.10 -2.98
C LEU A 88 12.90 -11.20 -1.92
N VAL A 89 14.09 -11.80 -1.84
CA VAL A 89 14.52 -12.63 -0.72
C VAL A 89 15.86 -12.10 -0.25
N LEU A 90 15.98 -11.84 1.04
CA LEU A 90 17.27 -11.53 1.66
C LEU A 90 17.43 -12.39 2.91
N LYS A 91 18.31 -13.39 2.79
CA LYS A 91 18.69 -14.26 3.89
C LYS A 91 19.81 -13.63 4.68
N GLY A 92 19.57 -13.37 5.94
CA GLY A 92 20.59 -12.83 6.85
C GLY A 92 21.66 -13.88 7.18
N ASP A 93 22.82 -13.41 7.56
CA ASP A 93 23.95 -14.28 7.91
C ASP A 93 23.60 -15.21 9.05
N GLY A 94 23.79 -16.53 8.81
CA GLY A 94 23.50 -17.57 9.77
C GLY A 94 22.00 -17.87 9.98
N ALA A 95 21.10 -17.34 9.18
CA ALA A 95 19.69 -17.75 9.17
C ALA A 95 19.57 -19.20 8.74
N GLY A 96 18.72 -19.98 9.44
CA GLY A 96 18.52 -21.40 9.20
C GLY A 96 17.87 -21.73 7.85
N PRO A 97 17.90 -23.00 7.39
CA PRO A 97 17.35 -23.38 6.08
C PRO A 97 15.84 -23.20 5.97
N GLN A 98 15.09 -23.34 7.07
CA GLN A 98 13.63 -23.23 7.11
C GLN A 98 13.11 -21.77 7.04
N THR A 99 13.99 -20.79 7.27
CA THR A 99 13.60 -19.39 7.48
C THR A 99 13.03 -18.77 6.21
N GLU A 100 13.55 -19.13 5.04
CA GLU A 100 13.09 -18.59 3.76
C GLU A 100 11.66 -19.02 3.43
N GLU A 101 11.37 -20.33 3.52
CA GLU A 101 10.03 -20.83 3.25
C GLU A 101 9.02 -20.33 4.27
N SER A 102 9.41 -20.29 5.55
CA SER A 102 8.58 -19.69 6.60
C SER A 102 8.27 -18.22 6.31
N ALA A 103 9.26 -17.41 5.98
CA ALA A 103 9.08 -16.00 5.64
C ALA A 103 8.21 -15.83 4.40
N ARG A 104 8.43 -16.62 3.34
CA ARG A 104 7.64 -16.58 2.11
C ARG A 104 6.16 -16.85 2.38
N ARG A 105 5.83 -17.90 3.14
CA ARG A 105 4.44 -18.24 3.50
C ARG A 105 3.79 -17.18 4.36
N LYS A 106 4.50 -16.60 5.32
CA LYS A 106 3.99 -15.48 6.14
C LYS A 106 3.71 -14.25 5.28
N ALA A 107 4.60 -13.89 4.33
CA ALA A 107 4.39 -12.79 3.40
C ALA A 107 3.17 -13.03 2.51
N PHE A 108 3.04 -14.24 1.95
CA PHE A 108 1.90 -14.66 1.14
C PHE A 108 0.59 -14.54 1.93
N THR A 109 0.56 -15.05 3.17
CA THR A 109 -0.61 -14.96 4.04
C THR A 109 -0.98 -13.51 4.31
N ALA A 110 -0.01 -12.67 4.66
CA ALA A 110 -0.26 -11.26 4.99
C ALA A 110 -0.85 -10.49 3.81
N VAL A 111 -0.31 -10.66 2.57
CA VAL A 111 -0.85 -9.98 1.40
C VAL A 111 -2.20 -10.53 0.96
N SER A 112 -2.43 -11.82 1.12
CA SER A 112 -3.68 -12.48 0.73
C SER A 112 -4.87 -11.98 1.54
N PHE A 113 -4.68 -11.82 2.85
CA PHE A 113 -5.75 -11.41 3.78
C PHE A 113 -5.70 -9.92 4.14
N GLY A 114 -4.65 -9.18 3.76
CA GLY A 114 -4.49 -7.77 4.09
C GLY A 114 -4.33 -7.50 5.60
N LYS A 115 -3.87 -8.48 6.37
CA LYS A 115 -3.71 -8.43 7.82
C LYS A 115 -2.38 -9.04 8.25
N ALA A 116 -1.92 -8.66 9.44
CA ALA A 116 -0.79 -9.33 10.05
C ALA A 116 -1.12 -10.80 10.37
N THR A 117 -0.13 -11.68 10.20
CA THR A 117 -0.37 -13.12 10.40
C THR A 117 -0.69 -13.48 11.84
N SER A 118 -0.22 -12.71 12.84
CA SER A 118 -0.60 -12.87 14.25
C SER A 118 -2.08 -12.57 14.50
N GLU A 119 -2.66 -11.60 13.78
CA GLU A 119 -4.09 -11.26 13.89
C GLU A 119 -4.98 -12.36 13.33
N LEU A 120 -4.49 -13.06 12.31
CA LEU A 120 -5.21 -14.14 11.63
C LEU A 120 -5.16 -15.47 12.38
N ALA A 121 -4.18 -15.64 13.27
CA ALA A 121 -3.93 -16.91 13.97
C ALA A 121 -5.17 -17.45 14.71
N LYS A 122 -6.00 -16.57 15.27
CA LYS A 122 -7.24 -16.98 15.96
C LYS A 122 -8.26 -17.65 15.03
N GLY A 123 -8.35 -17.19 13.78
CA GLY A 123 -9.25 -17.77 12.77
C GLY A 123 -8.67 -18.99 12.05
N ALA A 124 -7.42 -19.31 12.34
CA ALA A 124 -6.70 -20.45 11.75
C ALA A 124 -6.75 -21.70 12.63
N SER A 125 -7.48 -21.67 13.76
CA SER A 125 -7.62 -22.78 14.71
C SER A 125 -9.09 -23.18 14.87
N GLY A 126 -9.35 -24.50 15.01
CA GLY A 126 -10.69 -25.07 15.20
C GLY A 126 -10.71 -26.54 14.84
N ASP A 127 -11.81 -27.23 15.19
CA ASP A 127 -11.99 -28.67 14.97
C ASP A 127 -12.48 -29.01 13.54
N GLY A 128 -12.78 -28.00 12.71
CA GLY A 128 -13.23 -28.16 11.33
C GLY A 128 -12.31 -27.44 10.35
N PRO A 129 -12.70 -27.37 9.05
CA PRO A 129 -11.94 -26.61 8.06
C PRO A 129 -11.78 -25.15 8.46
N THR A 130 -10.56 -24.63 8.36
CA THR A 130 -10.20 -23.26 8.72
C THR A 130 -9.44 -22.59 7.57
N ILE A 131 -9.12 -21.32 7.73
CA ILE A 131 -8.25 -20.60 6.76
C ILE A 131 -6.83 -21.21 6.69
N ALA A 132 -6.43 -22.02 7.68
CA ALA A 132 -5.15 -22.71 7.68
C ALA A 132 -5.07 -23.84 6.63
N ASP A 133 -6.21 -24.30 6.12
CA ASP A 133 -6.26 -25.33 5.07
C ASP A 133 -6.00 -24.76 3.67
N ILE A 134 -5.89 -23.45 3.53
CA ILE A 134 -5.54 -22.80 2.26
C ILE A 134 -4.05 -23.03 1.97
N PRO A 135 -3.70 -23.71 0.86
CA PRO A 135 -2.32 -24.04 0.55
C PRO A 135 -1.42 -22.80 0.46
N GLY A 136 -0.20 -22.91 0.99
CA GLY A 136 0.80 -21.85 0.94
C GLY A 136 0.67 -20.81 2.06
N THR A 137 -0.36 -20.89 2.91
CA THR A 137 -0.51 -20.02 4.07
C THR A 137 0.29 -20.47 5.28
N LEU A 138 0.62 -19.52 6.17
CA LEU A 138 1.24 -19.79 7.47
C LEU A 138 0.79 -18.70 8.47
N PHE A 139 0.07 -19.11 9.51
CA PHE A 139 -0.54 -18.20 10.52
C PHE A 139 0.32 -18.04 11.77
N LEU A 140 1.63 -18.11 11.62
CA LEU A 140 2.59 -17.70 12.66
C LEU A 140 2.94 -16.22 12.49
N GLY A 141 3.09 -15.48 13.58
CA GLY A 141 3.50 -14.08 13.54
C GLY A 141 4.77 -13.85 12.71
N GLY A 142 4.88 -12.69 12.08
CA GLY A 142 6.01 -12.32 11.22
C GLY A 142 5.62 -11.97 9.79
N GLY A 143 4.36 -12.08 9.42
CA GLY A 143 3.82 -11.59 8.14
C GLY A 143 3.11 -10.25 8.33
N VAL A 144 3.44 -9.23 7.54
CA VAL A 144 2.86 -7.88 7.61
C VAL A 144 2.47 -7.41 6.20
N PRO A 145 1.23 -6.95 5.98
CA PRO A 145 0.84 -6.43 4.68
C PRO A 145 1.43 -5.04 4.44
N VAL A 146 1.77 -4.76 3.20
CA VAL A 146 2.05 -3.42 2.68
C VAL A 146 0.82 -2.97 1.91
N ALA A 147 0.19 -1.89 2.35
CA ALA A 147 -1.01 -1.35 1.73
C ALA A 147 -0.75 0.05 1.16
N SER A 148 -1.43 0.35 0.06
CA SER A 148 -1.49 1.69 -0.54
C SER A 148 -2.92 1.94 -1.00
N GLY A 149 -3.45 3.15 -0.73
CA GLY A 149 -4.84 3.47 -1.06
C GLY A 149 -5.88 2.54 -0.40
N GLY A 150 -5.56 1.98 0.78
CA GLY A 150 -6.44 1.05 1.50
C GLY A 150 -6.41 -0.40 0.99
N ALA A 151 -5.64 -0.73 -0.05
CA ALA A 151 -5.54 -2.07 -0.61
C ALA A 151 -4.14 -2.67 -0.39
N PRO A 152 -4.01 -3.97 -0.08
CA PRO A 152 -2.72 -4.62 0.02
C PRO A 152 -2.07 -4.74 -1.37
N ILE A 153 -0.83 -4.26 -1.50
CA ILE A 153 -0.03 -4.30 -2.74
C ILE A 153 1.16 -5.26 -2.64
N ALA A 154 1.59 -5.57 -1.40
CA ALA A 154 2.67 -6.52 -1.13
C ALA A 154 2.53 -7.12 0.28
N GLY A 155 3.28 -8.17 0.58
CA GLY A 155 3.46 -8.73 1.90
C GLY A 155 4.93 -8.82 2.26
N ILE A 156 5.26 -8.47 3.50
CA ILE A 156 6.56 -8.67 4.11
C ILE A 156 6.46 -9.90 5.01
N GLY A 157 7.35 -10.86 4.87
CA GLY A 157 7.46 -11.99 5.77
C GLY A 157 8.85 -12.07 6.38
N VAL A 158 8.92 -12.30 7.66
CA VAL A 158 10.16 -12.53 8.40
C VAL A 158 10.06 -13.87 9.10
N GLY A 159 11.15 -14.64 9.06
CA GLY A 159 11.26 -15.93 9.73
C GLY A 159 12.67 -16.15 10.23
N GLY A 160 12.79 -16.71 11.43
CA GLY A 160 14.09 -17.07 12.01
C GLY A 160 14.27 -16.73 13.48
N ALA A 161 13.52 -15.77 14.01
CA ALA A 161 13.50 -15.51 15.45
C ALA A 161 12.81 -16.65 16.21
N PRO A 162 13.10 -16.80 17.53
CA PRO A 162 12.49 -17.84 18.36
C PRO A 162 10.96 -17.71 18.50
N GLY A 163 10.42 -16.51 18.33
CA GLY A 163 8.99 -16.21 18.47
C GLY A 163 8.45 -15.43 17.26
N GLY A 164 7.22 -15.73 16.86
CA GLY A 164 6.55 -15.01 15.78
C GLY A 164 6.30 -13.54 16.08
N ASP A 165 6.14 -13.16 17.32
CA ASP A 165 6.04 -11.79 17.81
C ASP A 165 7.33 -10.99 17.50
N ILE A 166 8.49 -11.61 17.68
CA ILE A 166 9.79 -11.02 17.37
C ILE A 166 9.93 -10.86 15.85
N ASP A 167 9.63 -11.91 15.07
CA ASP A 167 9.61 -11.85 13.60
C ASP A 167 8.70 -10.71 13.11
N GLU A 168 7.52 -10.56 13.71
CA GLU A 168 6.57 -9.52 13.31
C GLU A 168 7.03 -8.11 13.68
N ALA A 169 7.64 -7.92 14.85
CA ALA A 169 8.23 -6.64 15.24
C ALA A 169 9.31 -6.21 14.23
N ILE A 170 10.17 -7.15 13.82
CA ILE A 170 11.20 -6.95 12.81
C ILE A 170 10.58 -6.63 11.43
N ALA A 171 9.51 -7.35 11.02
CA ALA A 171 8.80 -7.06 9.78
C ALA A 171 8.16 -5.66 9.78
N ARG A 172 7.59 -5.24 10.91
CA ARG A 172 7.00 -3.91 11.08
C ARG A 172 8.06 -2.79 11.02
N ALA A 173 9.29 -3.03 11.45
CA ALA A 173 10.40 -2.08 11.26
C ALA A 173 10.68 -1.86 9.77
N GLY A 174 10.64 -2.92 8.97
CA GLY A 174 10.73 -2.83 7.52
C GLY A 174 9.61 -1.99 6.90
N LEU A 175 8.34 -2.27 7.27
CA LEU A 175 7.19 -1.49 6.79
C LEU A 175 7.34 0.00 7.14
N LYS A 176 7.77 0.31 8.37
CA LYS A 176 7.96 1.69 8.85
C LYS A 176 8.95 2.48 7.98
N ALA A 177 9.97 1.83 7.44
CA ALA A 177 10.99 2.48 6.60
C ALA A 177 10.43 3.08 5.30
N VAL A 178 9.25 2.65 4.85
CA VAL A 178 8.61 3.12 3.61
C VAL A 178 7.22 3.72 3.85
N ALA A 179 6.71 3.75 5.08
CA ALA A 179 5.34 4.14 5.41
C ALA A 179 4.96 5.53 4.84
N GLY A 180 5.84 6.52 4.87
CA GLY A 180 5.61 7.85 4.31
C GLY A 180 5.59 7.92 2.78
N GLN A 181 5.80 6.81 2.07
CA GLN A 181 5.86 6.73 0.60
C GLN A 181 4.71 5.88 0.02
N LEU A 182 3.81 5.36 0.85
CA LEU A 182 2.75 4.44 0.43
C LEU A 182 1.43 5.12 0.02
N GLY A 183 1.31 6.43 0.22
CA GLY A 183 0.13 7.22 -0.12
C GLY A 183 -0.94 7.19 0.95
#